data_1f520d7ec04f383690caf2236b6d1f34
#
_entry.id   1f520d7ec04f383690caf2236b6d1f34
#
_cell.length_a   1.000
_cell.length_b   1.000
_cell.length_c   1.000
_cell.angle_alpha   90.00
_cell.angle_beta   90.00
_cell.angle_gamma   90.00
#
_symmetry.space_group_name_H-M   'P 1'
#
loop_
_entity.id
_entity.type
_entity.pdbx_description
1 polymer ?
#
loop_
_entity_poly.entity_id
_entity_poly.type
_entity_poly.pdbx_seq_one_letter_code
_entity_poly.pdbx_strand_id
1 'polypeptide(L)'
;MKQLTEYNRVSGYLNKILALLNETYFENALSKPVITIQSTPRAYGHVTVGKVWDSDGERRHELNIGAGTLTRPIENIVATMLHEMVHLYNLQRGVQDCSRGGTYHNTKFRDEATKRDLLIEHHKTYGWTLTTPTDNLIMWCLDRDLIEIQVNRNEGYNLPPSTGGKNGTPTITPTTGKAKKIGRAHV
;
A
#
# COMPACT_ATOMS: atom_id res chain seq x y z
N MET A 1 -26.78 2.47 4.60
CA MET A 1 -25.49 2.25 3.91
C MET A 1 -24.86 0.97 4.44
N LYS A 2 -24.36 0.05 3.57
CA LYS A 2 -23.75 -1.21 4.05
C LYS A 2 -22.36 -0.93 4.58
N GLN A 3 -22.12 -1.21 5.87
CA GLN A 3 -20.82 -0.99 6.54
C GLN A 3 -19.73 -1.93 6.00
N LEU A 4 -18.48 -1.46 5.95
CA LEU A 4 -17.30 -2.23 5.54
C LEU A 4 -16.64 -2.90 6.76
N THR A 5 -17.34 -3.89 7.31
CA THR A 5 -16.93 -4.64 8.50
C THR A 5 -16.36 -6.01 8.19
N GLU A 6 -16.48 -6.48 6.94
CA GLU A 6 -16.04 -7.80 6.51
C GLU A 6 -14.87 -7.70 5.52
N TYR A 7 -13.86 -8.55 5.70
CA TYR A 7 -12.61 -8.54 4.94
C TYR A 7 -12.81 -8.67 3.42
N ASN A 8 -13.68 -9.58 2.97
CA ASN A 8 -13.97 -9.79 1.55
C ASN A 8 -14.59 -8.55 0.90
N ARG A 9 -15.45 -7.83 1.63
CA ARG A 9 -16.06 -6.59 1.17
C ARG A 9 -15.03 -5.46 1.06
N VAL A 10 -14.12 -5.37 2.04
CA VAL A 10 -13.02 -4.39 2.01
C VAL A 10 -12.09 -4.66 0.84
N SER A 11 -11.73 -5.92 0.57
CA SER A 11 -10.91 -6.27 -0.59
C SER A 11 -11.58 -5.86 -1.91
N GLY A 12 -12.87 -6.14 -2.07
CA GLY A 12 -13.63 -5.68 -3.24
C GLY A 12 -13.71 -4.17 -3.36
N TYR A 13 -13.85 -3.48 -2.23
CA TYR A 13 -13.90 -2.02 -2.16
C TYR A 13 -12.58 -1.36 -2.55
N LEU A 14 -11.46 -1.86 -2.04
CA LEU A 14 -10.12 -1.38 -2.42
C LEU A 14 -9.84 -1.61 -3.91
N ASN A 15 -10.29 -2.73 -4.49
CA ASN A 15 -10.21 -2.97 -5.93
C ASN A 15 -11.03 -1.95 -6.75
N LYS A 16 -12.20 -1.54 -6.25
CA LYS A 16 -13.00 -0.48 -6.88
C LYS A 16 -12.27 0.86 -6.82
N ILE A 17 -11.72 1.22 -5.66
CA ILE A 17 -10.93 2.46 -5.49
C ILE A 17 -9.72 2.47 -6.43
N LEU A 18 -8.99 1.37 -6.52
CA LEU A 18 -7.84 1.26 -7.43
C LEU A 18 -8.24 1.50 -8.89
N ALA A 19 -9.37 0.95 -9.34
CA ALA A 19 -9.84 1.16 -10.70
C ALA A 19 -10.20 2.64 -10.97
N LEU A 20 -10.88 3.29 -10.02
CA LEU A 20 -11.23 4.71 -10.12
C LEU A 20 -9.99 5.62 -10.11
N LEU A 21 -8.99 5.31 -9.28
CA LEU A 21 -7.72 6.04 -9.25
C LEU A 21 -6.92 5.84 -10.54
N ASN A 22 -6.91 4.62 -11.09
CA ASN A 22 -6.25 4.34 -12.36
C ASN A 22 -6.87 5.13 -13.51
N GLU A 23 -8.18 5.19 -13.56
CA GLU A 23 -8.91 6.00 -14.54
C GLU A 23 -8.59 7.50 -14.37
N THR A 24 -8.69 8.03 -13.15
CA THR A 24 -8.57 9.48 -12.89
C THR A 24 -7.14 9.99 -13.03
N TYR A 25 -6.16 9.28 -12.46
CA TYR A 25 -4.79 9.78 -12.31
C TYR A 25 -3.76 9.15 -13.24
N PHE A 26 -4.13 8.08 -13.93
CA PHE A 26 -3.20 7.34 -14.80
C PHE A 26 -3.80 7.00 -16.17
N GLU A 27 -5.00 7.50 -16.49
CA GLU A 27 -5.65 7.29 -17.80
C GLU A 27 -5.76 5.78 -18.15
N ASN A 28 -5.97 4.93 -17.14
CA ASN A 28 -5.97 3.46 -17.23
C ASN A 28 -4.63 2.85 -17.71
N ALA A 29 -3.52 3.58 -17.60
CA ALA A 29 -2.21 3.10 -18.06
C ALA A 29 -1.59 2.02 -17.15
N LEU A 30 -2.06 1.87 -15.91
CA LEU A 30 -1.51 0.87 -15.00
C LEU A 30 -2.07 -0.52 -15.28
N SER A 31 -1.18 -1.51 -15.42
CA SER A 31 -1.60 -2.91 -15.35
C SER A 31 -2.11 -3.22 -13.95
N LYS A 32 -3.23 -3.93 -13.87
CA LYS A 32 -3.92 -4.23 -12.62
C LYS A 32 -3.05 -5.10 -11.70
N PRO A 33 -2.62 -4.62 -10.52
CA PRO A 33 -1.95 -5.44 -9.53
C PRO A 33 -2.95 -6.33 -8.78
N VAL A 34 -2.45 -7.31 -8.03
CA VAL A 34 -3.25 -7.99 -7.03
C VAL A 34 -3.21 -7.17 -5.75
N ILE A 35 -4.39 -6.74 -5.27
CA ILE A 35 -4.50 -6.06 -3.97
C ILE A 35 -4.47 -7.11 -2.86
N THR A 36 -3.60 -6.88 -1.88
CA THR A 36 -3.55 -7.66 -0.65
C THR A 36 -3.73 -6.75 0.56
N ILE A 37 -4.19 -7.35 1.66
CA ILE A 37 -4.35 -6.68 2.95
C ILE A 37 -3.58 -7.50 3.96
N GLN A 38 -2.32 -7.15 4.17
CA GLN A 38 -1.41 -7.88 5.05
C GLN A 38 -0.75 -6.95 6.06
N SER A 39 -0.21 -7.52 7.12
CA SER A 39 0.60 -6.76 8.07
C SER A 39 1.79 -6.12 7.38
N THR A 40 1.98 -4.83 7.60
CA THR A 40 3.10 -4.06 7.06
C THR A 40 3.70 -3.23 8.20
N PRO A 41 4.56 -3.82 9.03
CA PRO A 41 5.14 -3.11 10.16
C PRO A 41 5.85 -1.82 9.73
N ARG A 42 5.53 -0.71 10.38
CA ARG A 42 6.11 0.62 10.14
C ARG A 42 5.87 1.19 8.73
N ALA A 43 4.82 0.73 8.05
CA ALA A 43 4.40 1.31 6.78
C ALA A 43 2.89 1.11 6.58
N TYR A 44 2.28 1.98 5.80
CA TYR A 44 0.86 1.90 5.47
C TYR A 44 0.57 1.00 4.28
N GLY A 45 1.54 0.80 3.40
CA GLY A 45 1.43 -0.02 2.21
C GLY A 45 2.79 -0.38 1.61
N HIS A 46 2.78 -1.12 0.52
CA HIS A 46 3.92 -1.34 -0.36
C HIS A 46 3.48 -1.95 -1.69
N VAL A 47 4.31 -1.77 -2.72
CA VAL A 47 4.20 -2.52 -3.98
C VAL A 47 5.42 -3.43 -4.18
N THR A 48 5.25 -4.58 -4.84
CA THR A 48 6.37 -5.48 -5.15
C THR A 48 7.06 -5.08 -6.45
N VAL A 49 8.40 -5.15 -6.48
CA VAL A 49 9.19 -4.91 -7.70
C VAL A 49 8.95 -6.01 -8.73
N GLY A 50 8.90 -7.26 -8.27
CA GLY A 50 8.62 -8.41 -9.12
C GLY A 50 7.13 -8.67 -9.26
N LYS A 51 6.73 -9.27 -10.37
CA LYS A 51 5.40 -9.81 -10.56
C LYS A 51 5.32 -11.16 -9.83
N VAL A 52 4.79 -11.15 -8.61
CA VAL A 52 4.82 -12.27 -7.66
C VAL A 52 3.55 -13.12 -7.67
N TRP A 53 2.49 -12.63 -8.30
CA TRP A 53 1.24 -13.36 -8.48
C TRP A 53 1.14 -13.91 -9.88
N ASP A 54 0.68 -15.16 -10.00
CA ASP A 54 0.28 -15.80 -11.26
C ASP A 54 -1.24 -15.97 -11.23
N SER A 55 -1.94 -15.41 -12.19
CA SER A 55 -3.39 -15.46 -12.31
C SER A 55 -3.74 -15.59 -13.79
N ASP A 56 -4.34 -16.70 -14.16
CA ASP A 56 -4.77 -17.02 -15.52
C ASP A 56 -3.63 -16.91 -16.56
N GLY A 57 -2.41 -17.33 -16.18
CA GLY A 57 -1.22 -17.25 -17.02
C GLY A 57 -0.62 -15.84 -17.13
N GLU A 58 -1.18 -14.86 -16.44
CA GLU A 58 -0.65 -13.51 -16.38
C GLU A 58 0.04 -13.26 -15.03
N ARG A 59 1.30 -12.81 -15.06
CA ARG A 59 2.03 -12.45 -13.86
C ARG A 59 1.75 -10.99 -13.48
N ARG A 60 1.46 -10.76 -12.18
CA ARG A 60 1.06 -9.45 -11.64
C ARG A 60 1.88 -9.05 -10.43
N HIS A 61 2.04 -7.73 -10.27
CA HIS A 61 2.58 -7.13 -9.05
C HIS A 61 1.58 -7.27 -7.89
N GLU A 62 2.08 -7.24 -6.68
CA GLU A 62 1.26 -7.05 -5.48
C GLU A 62 1.26 -5.57 -5.08
N LEU A 63 0.08 -5.05 -4.75
CA LEU A 63 -0.10 -3.80 -4.04
C LEU A 63 -0.76 -4.12 -2.69
N ASN A 64 -0.01 -3.94 -1.61
CA ASN A 64 -0.50 -4.25 -0.27
C ASN A 64 -0.91 -2.98 0.48
N ILE A 65 -2.06 -3.03 1.14
CA ILE A 65 -2.50 -2.03 2.12
C ILE A 65 -2.36 -2.65 3.51
N GLY A 66 -1.78 -1.89 4.45
CA GLY A 66 -1.50 -2.36 5.80
C GLY A 66 -2.76 -2.72 6.58
N ALA A 67 -2.89 -3.99 6.98
CA ALA A 67 -4.07 -4.51 7.67
C ALA A 67 -4.33 -3.85 9.03
N GLY A 68 -3.28 -3.39 9.72
CA GLY A 68 -3.36 -2.74 11.03
C GLY A 68 -3.71 -1.24 10.97
N THR A 69 -3.95 -0.68 9.79
CA THR A 69 -4.16 0.76 9.60
C THR A 69 -5.36 1.08 8.69
N LEU A 70 -6.27 0.13 8.53
CA LEU A 70 -7.45 0.25 7.65
C LEU A 70 -8.53 1.19 8.20
N THR A 71 -8.57 1.45 9.50
CA THR A 71 -9.55 2.35 10.13
C THR A 71 -9.12 3.82 10.16
N ARG A 72 -8.06 4.17 9.42
CA ARG A 72 -7.72 5.58 9.15
C ARG A 72 -8.82 6.22 8.30
N PRO A 73 -8.95 7.57 8.32
CA PRO A 73 -9.83 8.27 7.38
C PRO A 73 -9.66 7.77 5.95
N ILE A 74 -10.78 7.63 5.23
CA ILE A 74 -10.76 6.98 3.90
C ILE A 74 -9.85 7.71 2.91
N GLU A 75 -9.76 9.03 2.98
CA GLU A 75 -8.87 9.84 2.14
C GLU A 75 -7.38 9.50 2.39
N ASN A 76 -7.02 9.11 3.62
CA ASN A 76 -5.67 8.67 3.95
C ASN A 76 -5.38 7.25 3.41
N ILE A 77 -6.38 6.38 3.36
CA ILE A 77 -6.26 5.06 2.70
C ILE A 77 -6.09 5.25 1.19
N VAL A 78 -6.88 6.15 0.60
CA VAL A 78 -6.78 6.51 -0.82
C VAL A 78 -5.42 7.12 -1.15
N ALA A 79 -4.92 8.04 -0.32
CA ALA A 79 -3.59 8.63 -0.48
C ALA A 79 -2.48 7.56 -0.38
N THR A 80 -2.60 6.60 0.54
CA THR A 80 -1.67 5.46 0.61
C THR A 80 -1.72 4.62 -0.67
N MET A 81 -2.91 4.29 -1.15
CA MET A 81 -3.06 3.50 -2.38
C MET A 81 -2.48 4.25 -3.58
N LEU A 82 -2.76 5.54 -3.70
CA LEU A 82 -2.23 6.38 -4.78
C LEU A 82 -0.70 6.50 -4.73
N HIS A 83 -0.11 6.59 -3.53
CA HIS A 83 1.34 6.52 -3.31
C HIS A 83 1.95 5.24 -3.89
N GLU A 84 1.37 4.08 -3.57
CA GLU A 84 1.84 2.80 -4.09
C GLU A 84 1.60 2.65 -5.61
N MET A 85 0.52 3.25 -6.12
CA MET A 85 0.25 3.30 -7.57
C MET A 85 1.26 4.16 -8.32
N VAL A 86 1.79 5.24 -7.72
CA VAL A 86 2.88 6.04 -8.29
C VAL A 86 4.15 5.21 -8.42
N HIS A 87 4.49 4.39 -7.42
CA HIS A 87 5.61 3.45 -7.53
C HIS A 87 5.41 2.44 -8.65
N LEU A 88 4.20 1.87 -8.76
CA LEU A 88 3.86 0.94 -9.83
C LEU A 88 3.99 1.59 -11.21
N TYR A 89 3.51 2.83 -11.36
CA TYR A 89 3.62 3.60 -12.60
C TYR A 89 5.07 3.85 -13.00
N ASN A 90 5.90 4.30 -12.06
CA ASN A 90 7.32 4.52 -12.30
C ASN A 90 8.05 3.20 -12.64
N LEU A 91 7.72 2.13 -11.93
CA LEU A 91 8.29 0.80 -12.18
C LEU A 91 7.99 0.30 -13.60
N GLN A 92 6.75 0.43 -14.06
CA GLN A 92 6.35 0.02 -15.42
C GLN A 92 7.02 0.84 -16.52
N ARG A 93 7.44 2.05 -16.22
CA ARG A 93 8.17 2.95 -17.13
C ARG A 93 9.69 2.85 -17.00
N GLY A 94 10.21 1.95 -16.17
CA GLY A 94 11.63 1.82 -15.91
C GLY A 94 12.24 3.01 -15.15
N VAL A 95 11.42 3.81 -14.48
CA VAL A 95 11.88 4.96 -13.68
C VAL A 95 12.22 4.49 -12.27
N GLN A 96 13.49 4.63 -11.90
CA GLN A 96 13.93 4.35 -10.54
C GLN A 96 13.57 5.55 -9.63
N ASP A 97 12.53 5.40 -8.83
CA ASP A 97 12.00 6.42 -7.92
C ASP A 97 12.40 6.19 -6.44
N CYS A 98 13.01 5.04 -6.15
CA CYS A 98 13.58 4.73 -4.85
C CYS A 98 15.04 4.29 -4.96
N SER A 99 15.82 4.54 -3.89
CA SER A 99 17.20 4.09 -3.69
C SER A 99 17.32 3.30 -2.38
N ARG A 100 18.57 2.95 -1.96
CA ARG A 100 18.85 2.20 -0.73
C ARG A 100 18.01 0.93 -0.58
N GLY A 101 17.96 0.13 -1.64
CA GLY A 101 17.20 -1.13 -1.64
C GLY A 101 15.68 -0.96 -1.65
N GLY A 102 15.17 0.20 -2.10
CA GLY A 102 13.74 0.49 -2.20
C GLY A 102 13.16 1.21 -0.98
N THR A 103 14.00 1.69 -0.05
CA THR A 103 13.54 2.32 1.20
C THR A 103 13.61 3.85 1.17
N TYR A 104 14.38 4.46 0.28
CA TYR A 104 14.55 5.91 0.21
C TYR A 104 13.90 6.46 -1.06
N HIS A 105 12.85 7.27 -0.91
CA HIS A 105 12.13 7.91 -2.01
C HIS A 105 12.91 9.14 -2.49
N ASN A 106 13.17 9.20 -3.78
CA ASN A 106 13.90 10.31 -4.39
C ASN A 106 12.94 11.40 -4.96
N THR A 107 13.51 12.41 -5.60
CA THR A 107 12.73 13.50 -6.19
C THR A 107 11.83 13.06 -7.34
N LYS A 108 12.18 11.99 -8.08
CA LYS A 108 11.33 11.45 -9.16
C LYS A 108 10.00 10.93 -8.62
N PHE A 109 10.05 10.27 -7.43
CA PHE A 109 8.84 9.88 -6.74
C PHE A 109 8.00 11.09 -6.36
N ARG A 110 8.62 12.06 -5.64
CA ARG A 110 7.93 13.28 -5.21
C ARG A 110 7.24 13.98 -6.36
N ASP A 111 7.98 14.23 -7.45
CA ASP A 111 7.48 15.01 -8.58
C ASP A 111 6.31 14.31 -9.27
N GLU A 112 6.34 12.97 -9.36
CA GLU A 112 5.26 12.21 -9.95
C GLU A 112 4.04 12.08 -9.03
N ALA A 113 4.25 11.97 -7.71
CA ALA A 113 3.20 11.92 -6.71
C ALA A 113 2.48 13.28 -6.56
N THR A 114 3.24 14.39 -6.58
CA THR A 114 2.66 15.74 -6.47
C THR A 114 1.75 16.09 -7.64
N LYS A 115 2.01 15.59 -8.85
CA LYS A 115 1.11 15.74 -10.01
C LYS A 115 -0.24 15.06 -9.83
N ARG A 116 -0.35 14.16 -8.84
CA ARG A 116 -1.53 13.32 -8.57
C ARG A 116 -2.16 13.63 -7.22
N ASP A 117 -2.24 14.91 -6.88
CA ASP A 117 -2.93 15.38 -5.69
C ASP A 117 -2.43 14.79 -4.36
N LEU A 118 -1.13 14.48 -4.29
CA LEU A 118 -0.46 14.11 -3.06
C LEU A 118 0.46 15.22 -2.57
N LEU A 119 0.36 15.58 -1.30
CA LEU A 119 1.35 16.38 -0.59
C LEU A 119 2.45 15.44 -0.11
N ILE A 120 3.69 15.74 -0.52
CA ILE A 120 4.85 14.91 -0.22
C ILE A 120 5.87 15.72 0.58
N GLU A 121 6.14 15.26 1.81
CA GLU A 121 7.14 15.88 2.68
C GLU A 121 8.36 14.97 2.83
N HIS A 122 9.50 15.61 3.14
CA HIS A 122 10.79 14.92 3.26
C HIS A 122 11.02 14.39 4.67
N HIS A 123 11.27 13.08 4.77
CA HIS A 123 11.73 12.43 5.99
C HIS A 123 13.25 12.21 5.91
N LYS A 124 13.99 12.52 6.99
CA LYS A 124 15.45 12.43 7.05
C LYS A 124 16.03 11.07 6.62
N THR A 125 15.37 9.97 7.01
CA THR A 125 15.83 8.61 6.75
C THR A 125 15.30 8.03 5.44
N TYR A 126 14.04 8.33 5.10
CA TYR A 126 13.30 7.66 4.03
C TYR A 126 13.05 8.54 2.79
N GLY A 127 13.57 9.78 2.79
CA GLY A 127 13.43 10.69 1.66
C GLY A 127 12.02 11.30 1.55
N TRP A 128 11.53 11.49 0.36
CA TRP A 128 10.24 12.10 0.05
C TRP A 128 9.10 11.09 0.19
N THR A 129 8.73 10.75 1.43
CA THR A 129 7.83 9.63 1.73
C THR A 129 6.62 9.98 2.58
N LEU A 130 6.67 11.08 3.36
CA LEU A 130 5.52 11.46 4.16
C LEU A 130 4.43 11.97 3.22
N THR A 131 3.31 11.25 3.18
CA THR A 131 2.26 11.45 2.18
C THR A 131 0.95 11.78 2.86
N THR A 132 0.36 12.91 2.46
CA THR A 132 -0.98 13.32 2.85
C THR A 132 -1.82 13.68 1.61
N PRO A 133 -3.15 13.51 1.65
CA PRO A 133 -4.01 13.94 0.55
C PRO A 133 -4.03 15.47 0.44
N THR A 134 -4.11 16.00 -0.79
CA THR A 134 -4.49 17.40 -1.02
C THR A 134 -6.00 17.59 -0.82
N ASP A 135 -6.44 18.86 -0.74
CA ASP A 135 -7.88 19.18 -0.72
C ASP A 135 -8.59 18.63 -1.97
N ASN A 136 -7.95 18.62 -3.13
CA ASN A 136 -8.49 18.03 -4.36
C ASN A 136 -8.74 16.53 -4.21
N LEU A 137 -7.78 15.77 -3.61
CA LEU A 137 -7.97 14.33 -3.39
C LEU A 137 -9.07 14.06 -2.35
N ILE A 138 -9.19 14.91 -1.33
CA ILE A 138 -10.28 14.82 -0.34
C ILE A 138 -11.62 15.04 -1.05
N MET A 139 -11.75 16.09 -1.86
CA MET A 139 -12.95 16.35 -2.65
C MET A 139 -13.25 15.19 -3.62
N TRP A 140 -12.24 14.63 -4.27
CA TRP A 140 -12.37 13.45 -5.13
C TRP A 140 -12.99 12.25 -4.38
N CYS A 141 -12.63 12.06 -3.11
CA CYS A 141 -13.22 11.01 -2.26
C CYS A 141 -14.69 11.32 -1.92
N LEU A 142 -15.00 12.57 -1.58
CA LEU A 142 -16.36 13.02 -1.25
C LEU A 142 -17.29 12.90 -2.45
N ASP A 143 -16.88 13.35 -3.63
CA ASP A 143 -17.68 13.29 -4.87
C ASP A 143 -18.05 11.86 -5.29
N ARG A 144 -17.33 10.87 -4.77
CA ARG A 144 -17.55 9.43 -5.04
C ARG A 144 -18.22 8.70 -3.90
N ASP A 145 -18.70 9.43 -2.89
CA ASP A 145 -19.33 8.87 -1.70
C ASP A 145 -18.50 7.74 -1.08
N LEU A 146 -17.17 7.92 -1.01
CA LEU A 146 -16.32 6.92 -0.39
C LEU A 146 -16.60 6.85 1.11
N ILE A 147 -16.65 5.62 1.65
CA ILE A 147 -17.02 5.34 3.04
C ILE A 147 -15.86 4.76 3.82
N GLU A 148 -15.90 4.98 5.13
CA GLU A 148 -14.90 4.49 6.08
C GLU A 148 -14.86 2.96 6.15
N ILE A 149 -13.65 2.40 6.30
CA ILE A 149 -13.42 0.99 6.57
C ILE A 149 -13.47 0.78 8.08
N GLN A 150 -14.28 -0.19 8.54
CA GLN A 150 -14.52 -0.42 9.96
C GLN A 150 -13.90 -1.73 10.48
N VAL A 151 -13.13 -2.43 9.67
CA VAL A 151 -12.36 -3.60 10.07
C VAL A 151 -10.87 -3.27 10.09
N ASN A 152 -10.19 -3.69 11.15
CA ASN A 152 -8.76 -3.49 11.31
C ASN A 152 -8.14 -4.74 11.94
N ARG A 153 -6.89 -5.03 11.58
CA ARG A 153 -6.14 -6.09 12.24
C ARG A 153 -5.45 -5.54 13.49
N ASN A 154 -5.66 -6.17 14.62
CA ASN A 154 -4.85 -5.86 15.80
C ASN A 154 -3.46 -6.49 15.61
N GLU A 155 -2.42 -5.67 15.47
CA GLU A 155 -1.05 -6.11 15.21
C GLU A 155 -0.28 -6.50 16.48
N GLY A 156 -0.99 -6.90 17.54
CA GLY A 156 -0.44 -7.72 18.59
C GLY A 156 0.60 -7.10 19.54
N TYR A 157 0.62 -5.79 19.69
CA TYR A 157 1.48 -5.15 20.70
C TYR A 157 1.06 -5.43 22.15
N ASN A 158 0.00 -6.23 22.38
CA ASN A 158 -0.54 -6.62 23.68
C ASN A 158 -0.64 -8.14 23.88
N LEU A 159 0.17 -8.94 23.20
CA LEU A 159 0.31 -10.33 23.66
C LEU A 159 1.08 -10.31 24.98
N PRO A 160 0.53 -10.89 26.06
CA PRO A 160 1.30 -11.06 27.29
C PRO A 160 2.59 -11.82 26.96
N PRO A 161 3.72 -11.50 27.63
CA PRO A 161 4.95 -12.25 27.40
C PRO A 161 4.66 -13.73 27.59
N SER A 162 4.92 -14.56 26.59
CA SER A 162 4.80 -15.99 26.69
C SER A 162 5.70 -16.43 27.83
N THR A 163 5.10 -16.92 28.93
CA THR A 163 5.85 -17.59 30.01
C THR A 163 6.51 -18.80 29.37
N GLY A 164 7.83 -18.71 29.25
CA GLY A 164 8.65 -19.69 28.53
C GLY A 164 8.51 -21.09 29.08
N GLY A 165 7.84 -21.93 28.32
CA GLY A 165 8.00 -23.37 28.40
C GLY A 165 9.19 -23.76 27.54
N LYS A 166 10.28 -24.22 28.15
CA LYS A 166 11.38 -24.91 27.46
C LYS A 166 10.86 -26.20 26.87
N ASN A 167 10.51 -26.22 25.59
CA ASN A 167 10.47 -27.48 24.81
C ASN A 167 10.63 -27.14 23.33
N GLY A 168 11.57 -27.82 22.69
CA GLY A 168 12.09 -27.54 21.38
C GLY A 168 11.03 -27.49 20.28
N THR A 169 11.02 -26.40 19.57
CA THR A 169 10.25 -26.21 18.34
C THR A 169 11.09 -26.61 17.15
N PRO A 170 10.59 -27.47 16.23
CA PRO A 170 11.30 -27.72 14.98
C PRO A 170 11.38 -26.46 14.16
N THR A 171 12.59 -26.04 13.84
CA THR A 171 12.87 -24.92 12.96
C THR A 171 12.48 -25.31 11.53
N ILE A 172 11.31 -24.91 11.10
CA ILE A 172 10.94 -24.92 9.69
C ILE A 172 11.61 -23.68 9.08
N THR A 173 12.67 -23.88 8.34
CA THR A 173 13.33 -22.86 7.53
C THR A 173 12.52 -22.70 6.24
N PRO A 174 11.77 -21.60 6.02
CA PRO A 174 11.17 -21.37 4.72
C PRO A 174 12.26 -20.89 3.77
N THR A 175 12.70 -21.73 2.88
CA THR A 175 13.49 -21.36 1.71
C THR A 175 12.55 -20.75 0.66
N THR A 176 12.11 -19.53 0.89
CA THR A 176 11.46 -18.71 -0.15
C THR A 176 12.16 -17.37 -0.17
N GLY A 177 12.82 -17.08 -1.29
CA GLY A 177 13.41 -15.77 -1.54
C GLY A 177 12.36 -14.68 -1.31
N LYS A 178 12.61 -13.80 -0.34
CA LYS A 178 11.70 -12.68 -0.05
C LYS A 178 11.58 -11.82 -1.30
N ALA A 179 10.38 -11.67 -1.83
CA ALA A 179 10.10 -10.75 -2.94
C ALA A 179 10.60 -9.35 -2.56
N LYS A 180 11.38 -8.72 -3.45
CA LYS A 180 11.86 -7.36 -3.25
C LYS A 180 10.69 -6.41 -3.35
N LYS A 181 10.49 -5.60 -2.33
CA LYS A 181 9.44 -4.57 -2.22
C LYS A 181 10.06 -3.21 -2.46
N ILE A 182 9.35 -2.34 -3.16
CA ILE A 182 9.70 -0.92 -3.28
C ILE A 182 8.56 -0.09 -2.72
N GLY A 183 8.92 1.12 -2.29
CA GLY A 183 8.00 2.05 -1.73
C GLY A 183 7.39 1.54 -0.42
N ARG A 184 7.39 2.37 0.56
CA ARG A 184 6.59 2.19 1.77
C ARG A 184 6.10 3.56 2.14
N ALA A 185 4.81 3.79 2.09
CA ALA A 185 4.21 4.92 2.76
C ALA A 185 4.45 4.74 4.26
N HIS A 186 5.40 5.50 4.81
CA HIS A 186 5.78 5.40 6.22
C HIS A 186 4.81 6.15 7.13
N VAL A 187 4.66 5.62 8.34
CA VAL A 187 3.95 6.25 9.46
C VAL A 187 4.75 7.42 10.00
#